data_81e25ddea9df75c5a6c060269ed8cfa2
#
_entry.id   81e25ddea9df75c5a6c060269ed8cfa2
#
_cell.length_a   1.000
_cell.length_b   1.000
_cell.length_c   1.000
_cell.angle_alpha   90.00
_cell.angle_beta   90.00
_cell.angle_gamma   90.00
#
_symmetry.space_group_name_H-M   'P 1'
#
loop_
_entity.id
_entity.type
_entity.pdbx_description
1 polymer ?
#
loop_
_entity_poly.entity_id
_entity_poly.type
_entity_poly.pdbx_seq_one_letter_code
_entity_poly.pdbx_strand_id
1 'polypeptide(L)'
;ILTQAVDELSESESYKGLFHQHKDGEPLPSARVLYDVIELARSILFPGYFGNSTINSRTINYHIGVNIERLFDLLTEQILAGLCFGSNEGCDTCNDSLREEAARLAAKFISKLPHMRRVLATDVEAAYNGDPAAQSFGEVICCYPAIRAISNYRIAHELLELGVPLIPRIITEMAHSETGIDIHPGAQIGSYFTIDHGTGVVIGATSI
;
A
#
# COMPACT_ATOMS: atom_id res chain seq x y z
N ILE A 1 17.62 -0.40 -39.63
CA ILE A 1 16.73 0.38 -38.71
C ILE A 1 16.72 -0.27 -37.32
N LEU A 2 16.29 -1.55 -37.16
CA LEU A 2 16.22 -2.18 -35.85
C LEU A 2 17.57 -2.31 -35.16
N THR A 3 18.62 -2.72 -35.90
CA THR A 3 19.99 -2.84 -35.37
C THR A 3 20.53 -1.50 -34.91
N GLN A 4 20.32 -0.47 -35.71
CA GLN A 4 20.73 0.90 -35.34
C GLN A 4 20.03 1.39 -34.06
N ALA A 5 18.73 1.12 -33.91
CA ALA A 5 18.01 1.47 -32.71
C ALA A 5 18.51 0.71 -31.47
N VAL A 6 18.90 -0.56 -31.62
CA VAL A 6 19.54 -1.34 -30.54
C VAL A 6 20.88 -0.72 -30.16
N ASP A 7 21.72 -0.40 -31.14
CA ASP A 7 23.04 0.19 -30.90
C ASP A 7 22.91 1.52 -30.14
N GLU A 8 22.07 2.44 -30.63
CA GLU A 8 21.82 3.75 -30.01
C GLU A 8 21.24 3.63 -28.59
N LEU A 9 20.28 2.73 -28.34
CA LEU A 9 19.67 2.51 -27.03
C LEU A 9 20.61 1.80 -26.05
N SER A 10 21.61 1.08 -26.54
CA SER A 10 22.61 0.37 -25.72
C SER A 10 23.82 1.24 -25.37
N GLU A 11 23.94 2.43 -25.92
CA GLU A 11 25.00 3.35 -25.52
C GLU A 11 24.82 3.81 -24.07
N SER A 12 25.89 3.73 -23.26
CA SER A 12 25.84 4.02 -21.82
C SER A 12 25.32 5.41 -21.48
N GLU A 13 25.61 6.42 -22.33
CA GLU A 13 25.11 7.78 -22.15
C GLU A 13 23.60 7.89 -22.42
N SER A 14 23.02 7.02 -23.28
CA SER A 14 21.60 7.06 -23.63
C SER A 14 20.69 6.64 -22.48
N TYR A 15 21.16 5.75 -21.58
CA TYR A 15 20.39 5.29 -20.43
C TYR A 15 20.94 5.77 -19.07
N LYS A 16 21.88 6.70 -19.06
CA LYS A 16 22.46 7.26 -17.84
C LYS A 16 21.39 7.86 -16.94
N GLY A 17 21.28 7.34 -15.70
CA GLY A 17 20.26 7.72 -14.73
C GLY A 17 18.88 7.09 -14.98
N LEU A 18 18.71 6.33 -16.07
CA LEU A 18 17.46 5.61 -16.39
C LEU A 18 17.59 4.10 -16.21
N PHE A 19 18.79 3.60 -15.95
CA PHE A 19 19.09 2.19 -15.79
C PHE A 19 19.14 1.84 -14.30
N HIS A 20 18.43 0.79 -13.93
CA HIS A 20 18.51 0.18 -12.60
C HIS A 20 19.09 -1.23 -12.73
N GLN A 21 20.23 -1.46 -12.11
CA GLN A 21 20.84 -2.77 -12.05
C GLN A 21 20.30 -3.52 -10.83
N HIS A 22 19.62 -4.65 -11.06
CA HIS A 22 19.21 -5.53 -9.98
C HIS A 22 20.42 -6.13 -9.27
N LYS A 23 20.45 -6.04 -7.95
CA LYS A 23 21.47 -6.68 -7.12
C LYS A 23 21.02 -8.12 -6.85
N ASP A 24 21.92 -9.09 -7.09
CA ASP A 24 21.67 -10.54 -6.89
C ASP A 24 20.38 -11.08 -7.53
N GLY A 25 19.86 -10.41 -8.55
CA GLY A 25 18.63 -10.80 -9.21
C GLY A 25 17.35 -10.50 -8.43
N GLU A 26 17.42 -9.76 -7.31
CA GLU A 26 16.22 -9.37 -6.55
C GLU A 26 15.38 -8.40 -7.38
N PRO A 27 14.08 -8.67 -7.55
CA PRO A 27 13.20 -7.83 -8.35
C PRO A 27 12.88 -6.51 -7.63
N LEU A 28 12.45 -5.50 -8.39
CA LEU A 28 11.81 -4.31 -7.81
C LEU A 28 10.47 -4.68 -7.17
N PRO A 29 9.97 -3.87 -6.21
CA PRO A 29 8.62 -4.04 -5.69
C PRO A 29 7.59 -4.11 -6.82
N SER A 30 6.73 -5.12 -6.78
CA SER A 30 5.73 -5.37 -7.82
C SER A 30 4.42 -4.68 -7.49
N ALA A 31 3.99 -3.74 -8.34
CA ALA A 31 2.68 -3.09 -8.19
C ALA A 31 1.52 -4.12 -8.18
N ARG A 32 1.63 -5.21 -8.94
CA ARG A 32 0.64 -6.29 -8.95
C ARG A 32 0.55 -7.00 -7.60
N VAL A 33 1.70 -7.35 -7.00
CA VAL A 33 1.72 -8.03 -5.69
C VAL A 33 1.28 -7.06 -4.59
N LEU A 34 1.65 -5.77 -4.70
CA LEU A 34 1.18 -4.74 -3.78
C LEU A 34 -0.33 -4.52 -3.85
N TYR A 35 -0.95 -4.70 -5.02
CA TYR A 35 -2.40 -4.73 -5.13
C TYR A 35 -3.00 -5.86 -4.28
N ASP A 36 -2.45 -7.08 -4.38
CA ASP A 36 -2.89 -8.22 -3.56
C ASP A 36 -2.68 -7.96 -2.06
N VAL A 37 -1.56 -7.34 -1.69
CA VAL A 37 -1.28 -6.89 -0.30
C VAL A 37 -2.36 -5.94 0.21
N ILE A 38 -2.75 -4.94 -0.59
CA ILE A 38 -3.80 -3.98 -0.24
C ILE A 38 -5.15 -4.67 -0.10
N GLU A 39 -5.53 -5.56 -1.03
CA GLU A 39 -6.80 -6.27 -0.96
C GLU A 39 -6.87 -7.21 0.26
N LEU A 40 -5.77 -7.89 0.61
CA LEU A 40 -5.67 -8.67 1.85
C LEU A 40 -5.80 -7.79 3.09
N ALA A 41 -5.08 -6.67 3.14
CA ALA A 41 -5.18 -5.73 4.25
C ALA A 41 -6.61 -5.21 4.41
N ARG A 42 -7.27 -4.82 3.31
CA ARG A 42 -8.68 -4.37 3.33
C ARG A 42 -9.65 -5.48 3.77
N SER A 43 -9.41 -6.74 3.36
CA SER A 43 -10.24 -7.86 3.81
C SER A 43 -10.11 -8.14 5.31
N ILE A 44 -8.94 -7.84 5.89
CA ILE A 44 -8.71 -7.90 7.33
C ILE A 44 -9.37 -6.70 8.02
N LEU A 45 -9.17 -5.49 7.50
CA LEU A 45 -9.68 -4.24 8.09
C LEU A 45 -11.21 -4.14 8.05
N PHE A 46 -11.83 -4.61 6.97
CA PHE A 46 -13.28 -4.63 6.72
C PHE A 46 -13.77 -6.06 6.45
N PRO A 47 -13.80 -6.94 7.45
CA PRO A 47 -14.13 -8.34 7.25
C PRO A 47 -15.56 -8.50 6.72
N GLY A 48 -15.69 -9.32 5.67
CA GLY A 48 -16.98 -9.58 5.01
C GLY A 48 -17.33 -8.63 3.87
N TYR A 49 -16.64 -7.49 3.74
CA TYR A 49 -16.85 -6.56 2.62
C TYR A 49 -15.94 -6.87 1.43
N PHE A 50 -14.73 -7.37 1.69
CA PHE A 50 -13.74 -7.68 0.66
C PHE A 50 -13.25 -9.12 0.78
N GLY A 51 -12.79 -9.68 -0.36
CA GLY A 51 -12.37 -11.08 -0.45
C GLY A 51 -13.50 -12.01 -0.91
N ASN A 52 -13.14 -13.27 -1.15
CA ASN A 52 -14.03 -14.26 -1.78
C ASN A 52 -14.65 -15.25 -0.79
N SER A 53 -14.52 -15.05 0.53
CA SER A 53 -14.97 -15.99 1.54
C SER A 53 -16.23 -15.52 2.24
N THR A 54 -17.15 -16.46 2.45
CA THR A 54 -18.33 -16.23 3.30
C THR A 54 -17.90 -16.24 4.76
N ILE A 55 -18.00 -15.10 5.43
CA ILE A 55 -17.56 -14.91 6.81
C ILE A 55 -18.79 -14.82 7.73
N ASN A 56 -18.71 -15.46 8.88
CA ASN A 56 -19.66 -15.33 9.97
C ASN A 56 -18.93 -15.25 11.32
N SER A 57 -19.67 -15.02 12.40
CA SER A 57 -19.08 -14.88 13.74
C SER A 57 -18.25 -16.07 14.24
N ARG A 58 -18.44 -17.27 13.66
CA ARG A 58 -17.69 -18.48 14.03
C ARG A 58 -16.42 -18.63 13.22
N THR A 59 -16.38 -18.10 11.99
CA THR A 59 -15.27 -18.28 11.04
C THR A 59 -14.35 -17.07 10.93
N ILE A 60 -14.73 -15.92 11.49
CA ILE A 60 -13.99 -14.67 11.39
C ILE A 60 -12.53 -14.79 11.90
N ASN A 61 -12.28 -15.53 12.98
CA ASN A 61 -10.94 -15.72 13.52
C ASN A 61 -10.05 -16.49 12.54
N TYR A 62 -10.56 -17.54 11.90
CA TYR A 62 -9.83 -18.29 10.88
C TYR A 62 -9.54 -17.44 9.65
N HIS A 63 -10.54 -16.68 9.20
CA HIS A 63 -10.37 -15.77 8.07
C HIS A 63 -9.26 -14.74 8.33
N ILE A 64 -9.32 -14.07 9.48
CA ILE A 64 -8.29 -13.09 9.86
C ILE A 64 -6.92 -13.77 9.98
N GLY A 65 -6.83 -14.93 10.63
CA GLY A 65 -5.56 -15.65 10.82
C GLY A 65 -4.89 -16.02 9.49
N VAL A 66 -5.62 -16.65 8.58
CA VAL A 66 -5.10 -17.03 7.25
C VAL A 66 -4.68 -15.81 6.42
N ASN A 67 -5.48 -14.73 6.47
CA ASN A 67 -5.15 -13.53 5.70
C ASN A 67 -3.96 -12.75 6.30
N ILE A 68 -3.78 -12.77 7.62
CA ILE A 68 -2.60 -12.20 8.28
C ILE A 68 -1.33 -12.96 7.87
N GLU A 69 -1.35 -14.29 7.88
CA GLU A 69 -0.21 -15.11 7.47
C GLU A 69 0.17 -14.81 6.02
N ARG A 70 -0.80 -14.86 5.12
CA ARG A 70 -0.56 -14.53 3.71
C ARG A 70 -0.10 -13.10 3.50
N LEU A 71 -0.66 -12.14 4.23
CA LEU A 71 -0.24 -10.74 4.19
C LEU A 71 1.21 -10.59 4.66
N PHE A 72 1.59 -11.30 5.73
CA PHE A 72 2.95 -11.29 6.25
C PHE A 72 3.95 -11.76 5.19
N ASP A 73 3.68 -12.89 4.54
CA ASP A 73 4.57 -13.47 3.53
C ASP A 73 4.74 -12.50 2.34
N LEU A 74 3.64 -12.07 1.72
CA LEU A 74 3.69 -11.18 0.56
C LEU A 74 4.33 -9.83 0.90
N LEU A 75 4.00 -9.26 2.05
CA LEU A 75 4.53 -7.97 2.46
C LEU A 75 6.02 -8.06 2.78
N THR A 76 6.48 -9.15 3.40
CA THR A 76 7.91 -9.38 3.67
C THR A 76 8.72 -9.38 2.38
N GLU A 77 8.26 -10.10 1.34
CA GLU A 77 8.92 -10.13 0.04
C GLU A 77 8.98 -8.74 -0.62
N GLN A 78 7.88 -7.99 -0.56
CA GLN A 78 7.84 -6.65 -1.14
C GLN A 78 8.71 -5.66 -0.36
N ILE A 79 8.71 -5.71 0.97
CA ILE A 79 9.59 -4.88 1.80
C ILE A 79 11.05 -5.19 1.51
N LEU A 80 11.43 -6.47 1.38
CA LEU A 80 12.77 -6.87 0.98
C LEU A 80 13.18 -6.23 -0.35
N ALA A 81 12.31 -6.34 -1.36
CA ALA A 81 12.53 -5.71 -2.66
C ALA A 81 12.71 -4.17 -2.54
N GLY A 82 11.91 -3.52 -1.68
CA GLY A 82 12.03 -2.09 -1.39
C GLY A 82 13.34 -1.72 -0.69
N LEU A 83 13.77 -2.51 0.29
CA LEU A 83 15.03 -2.31 1.00
C LEU A 83 16.24 -2.50 0.06
N CYS A 84 16.20 -3.52 -0.80
CA CYS A 84 17.23 -3.74 -1.82
C CYS A 84 17.30 -2.58 -2.82
N PHE A 85 16.17 -1.98 -3.21
CA PHE A 85 16.12 -0.79 -4.04
C PHE A 85 16.70 0.44 -3.33
N GLY A 86 16.35 0.64 -2.07
CA GLY A 86 16.77 1.80 -1.26
C GLY A 86 18.23 1.76 -0.80
N SER A 87 18.88 0.59 -0.82
CA SER A 87 20.28 0.44 -0.45
C SER A 87 21.18 0.97 -1.58
N ASN A 88 21.46 2.27 -1.56
CA ASN A 88 22.46 2.86 -2.44
C ASN A 88 23.86 2.38 -2.06
N GLU A 89 24.60 1.88 -3.06
CA GLU A 89 26.05 1.71 -3.11
C GLU A 89 26.70 0.85 -2.01
N GLY A 90 27.13 -0.35 -2.37
CA GLY A 90 28.12 -1.13 -1.63
C GLY A 90 27.62 -2.37 -0.90
N CYS A 91 26.35 -2.66 -0.89
CA CYS A 91 25.86 -3.98 -0.48
C CYS A 91 25.69 -4.85 -1.73
N ASP A 92 26.70 -5.67 -2.04
CA ASP A 92 26.67 -6.56 -3.20
C ASP A 92 25.72 -7.76 -3.02
N THR A 93 25.08 -7.86 -1.86
CA THR A 93 24.21 -8.99 -1.53
C THR A 93 22.97 -8.52 -0.78
N CYS A 94 21.78 -8.95 -1.21
CA CYS A 94 20.58 -9.05 -0.37
C CYS A 94 20.85 -10.16 0.66
N ASN A 95 21.44 -9.79 1.78
CA ASN A 95 21.90 -10.72 2.81
C ASN A 95 20.76 -11.12 3.76
N ASP A 96 21.01 -12.16 4.57
CA ASP A 96 20.06 -12.65 5.58
C ASP A 96 19.58 -11.54 6.53
N SER A 97 20.43 -10.54 6.81
CA SER A 97 20.08 -9.38 7.64
C SER A 97 18.95 -8.52 7.06
N LEU A 98 18.93 -8.31 5.73
CA LEU A 98 17.83 -7.56 5.08
C LEU A 98 16.53 -8.37 5.08
N ARG A 99 16.62 -9.71 4.96
CA ARG A 99 15.45 -10.59 5.05
C ARG A 99 14.84 -10.58 6.45
N GLU A 100 15.67 -10.64 7.48
CA GLU A 100 15.23 -10.50 8.89
C GLU A 100 14.62 -9.13 9.15
N GLU A 101 15.23 -8.07 8.63
CA GLU A 101 14.68 -6.72 8.75
C GLU A 101 13.34 -6.57 8.05
N ALA A 102 13.19 -7.09 6.83
CA ALA A 102 11.94 -7.08 6.09
C ALA A 102 10.81 -7.81 6.87
N ALA A 103 11.10 -9.00 7.41
CA ALA A 103 10.15 -9.74 8.23
C ALA A 103 9.77 -9.00 9.50
N ARG A 104 10.75 -8.34 10.15
CA ARG A 104 10.52 -7.51 11.33
C ARG A 104 9.61 -6.31 11.03
N LEU A 105 9.81 -5.64 9.90
CA LEU A 105 8.99 -4.51 9.46
C LEU A 105 7.57 -4.96 9.10
N ALA A 106 7.42 -6.09 8.40
CA ALA A 106 6.12 -6.68 8.09
C ALA A 106 5.34 -7.03 9.38
N ALA A 107 6.00 -7.65 10.37
CA ALA A 107 5.39 -7.95 11.66
C ALA A 107 4.96 -6.68 12.41
N LYS A 108 5.80 -5.63 12.41
CA LYS A 108 5.45 -4.33 12.99
C LYS A 108 4.25 -3.69 12.31
N PHE A 109 4.20 -3.71 10.97
CA PHE A 109 3.05 -3.22 10.22
C PHE A 109 1.77 -3.96 10.61
N ILE A 110 1.80 -5.30 10.66
CA ILE A 110 0.64 -6.11 11.05
C ILE A 110 0.17 -5.76 12.46
N SER A 111 1.08 -5.48 13.39
CA SER A 111 0.72 -5.06 14.75
C SER A 111 -0.04 -3.73 14.80
N LYS A 112 0.04 -2.91 13.74
CA LYS A 112 -0.69 -1.63 13.61
C LYS A 112 -2.13 -1.80 13.09
N LEU A 113 -2.47 -2.91 12.43
CA LEU A 113 -3.79 -3.13 11.84
C LEU A 113 -4.96 -2.95 12.81
N PRO A 114 -4.90 -3.38 14.09
CA PRO A 114 -6.00 -3.13 15.03
C PRO A 114 -6.25 -1.65 15.30
N HIS A 115 -5.21 -0.84 15.37
CA HIS A 115 -5.35 0.62 15.49
C HIS A 115 -5.89 1.23 14.21
N MET A 116 -5.33 0.87 13.07
CA MET A 116 -5.76 1.34 11.75
C MET A 116 -7.25 1.07 11.50
N ARG A 117 -7.74 -0.12 11.88
CA ARG A 117 -9.16 -0.46 11.80
C ARG A 117 -10.04 0.52 12.60
N ARG A 118 -9.63 0.87 13.82
CA ARG A 118 -10.37 1.84 14.65
C ARG A 118 -10.42 3.21 14.00
N VAL A 119 -9.32 3.67 13.45
CA VAL A 119 -9.27 4.98 12.77
C VAL A 119 -10.11 4.95 11.49
N LEU A 120 -9.99 3.92 10.66
CA LEU A 120 -10.83 3.76 9.47
C LEU A 120 -12.32 3.68 9.79
N ALA A 121 -12.70 3.10 10.93
CA ALA A 121 -14.10 3.11 11.37
C ALA A 121 -14.62 4.54 11.60
N THR A 122 -13.79 5.43 12.13
CA THR A 122 -14.15 6.85 12.28
C THR A 122 -14.24 7.59 10.95
N ASP A 123 -13.42 7.22 9.96
CA ASP A 123 -13.48 7.79 8.61
C ASP A 123 -14.78 7.37 7.89
N VAL A 124 -15.18 6.11 8.04
CA VAL A 124 -16.46 5.60 7.53
C VAL A 124 -17.64 6.31 8.20
N GLU A 125 -17.56 6.51 9.51
CA GLU A 125 -18.59 7.26 10.27
C GLU A 125 -18.68 8.72 9.80
N ALA A 126 -17.55 9.38 9.58
CA ALA A 126 -17.52 10.74 9.06
C ALA A 126 -18.14 10.84 7.66
N ALA A 127 -17.82 9.90 6.78
CA ALA A 127 -18.40 9.85 5.43
C ALA A 127 -19.92 9.60 5.47
N TYR A 128 -20.37 8.66 6.30
CA TYR A 128 -21.79 8.37 6.47
C TYR A 128 -22.58 9.56 7.03
N ASN A 129 -22.04 10.26 8.03
CA ASN A 129 -22.69 11.41 8.66
C ASN A 129 -22.62 12.67 7.80
N GLY A 130 -21.60 12.77 6.94
CA GLY A 130 -21.38 13.92 6.06
C GLY A 130 -22.20 13.90 4.77
N ASP A 131 -22.69 12.74 4.35
CA ASP A 131 -23.48 12.57 3.13
C ASP A 131 -24.93 12.21 3.45
N PRO A 132 -25.89 13.14 3.26
CA PRO A 132 -27.32 12.85 3.47
C PRO A 132 -27.88 11.74 2.56
N ALA A 133 -27.20 11.38 1.47
CA ALA A 133 -27.61 10.34 0.54
C ALA A 133 -27.13 8.95 0.97
N ALA A 134 -26.17 8.86 1.88
CA ALA A 134 -25.63 7.57 2.37
C ALA A 134 -26.69 6.76 3.10
N GLN A 135 -26.93 5.53 2.64
CA GLN A 135 -27.95 4.64 3.22
C GLN A 135 -27.41 3.72 4.32
N SER A 136 -26.13 3.42 4.30
CA SER A 136 -25.48 2.53 5.27
C SER A 136 -23.96 2.66 5.29
N PHE A 137 -23.34 2.23 6.39
CA PHE A 137 -21.88 2.08 6.45
C PHE A 137 -21.34 1.10 5.39
N GLY A 138 -22.12 0.06 5.07
CA GLY A 138 -21.76 -0.89 4.04
C GLY A 138 -21.66 -0.27 2.65
N GLU A 139 -22.58 0.61 2.30
CA GLU A 139 -22.51 1.40 1.05
C GLU A 139 -21.27 2.29 1.02
N VAL A 140 -20.99 3.01 2.09
CA VAL A 140 -19.80 3.86 2.21
C VAL A 140 -18.53 3.05 2.02
N ILE A 141 -18.40 1.88 2.68
CA ILE A 141 -17.21 1.02 2.59
C ILE A 141 -17.04 0.47 1.16
N CYS A 142 -18.12 0.05 0.51
CA CYS A 142 -18.06 -0.63 -0.78
C CYS A 142 -17.97 0.33 -1.97
N CYS A 143 -18.62 1.50 -1.89
CA CYS A 143 -18.90 2.32 -3.06
C CYS A 143 -18.14 3.66 -3.08
N TYR A 144 -17.72 4.19 -1.93
CA TYR A 144 -17.12 5.52 -1.89
C TYR A 144 -15.63 5.48 -2.27
N PRO A 145 -15.22 6.17 -3.36
CA PRO A 145 -13.82 6.21 -3.77
C PRO A 145 -12.91 6.82 -2.70
N ALA A 146 -13.42 7.73 -1.88
CA ALA A 146 -12.69 8.31 -0.77
C ALA A 146 -12.24 7.23 0.24
N ILE A 147 -13.06 6.24 0.56
CA ILE A 147 -12.68 5.14 1.48
C ILE A 147 -11.58 4.26 0.86
N ARG A 148 -11.56 4.08 -0.47
CA ARG A 148 -10.46 3.41 -1.17
C ARG A 148 -9.16 4.22 -1.00
N ALA A 149 -9.20 5.51 -1.30
CA ALA A 149 -8.03 6.38 -1.20
C ALA A 149 -7.50 6.50 0.24
N ILE A 150 -8.39 6.69 1.22
CA ILE A 150 -8.02 6.80 2.63
C ILE A 150 -7.46 5.48 3.16
N SER A 151 -8.04 4.32 2.79
CA SER A 151 -7.52 3.01 3.21
C SER A 151 -6.09 2.80 2.71
N ASN A 152 -5.84 3.07 1.41
CA ASN A 152 -4.50 2.97 0.84
C ASN A 152 -3.52 3.96 1.48
N TYR A 153 -3.97 5.21 1.71
CA TYR A 153 -3.15 6.22 2.40
C TYR A 153 -2.73 5.74 3.79
N ARG A 154 -3.66 5.25 4.63
CA ARG A 154 -3.33 4.82 5.99
C ARG A 154 -2.37 3.64 6.01
N ILE A 155 -2.52 2.69 5.09
CA ILE A 155 -1.58 1.57 4.90
C ILE A 155 -0.20 2.10 4.48
N ALA A 156 -0.16 2.99 3.50
CA ALA A 156 1.07 3.58 3.00
C ALA A 156 1.77 4.46 4.05
N HIS A 157 1.01 5.23 4.83
CA HIS A 157 1.53 6.08 5.91
C HIS A 157 2.25 5.25 6.98
N GLU A 158 1.64 4.16 7.46
CA GLU A 158 2.28 3.28 8.46
C GLU A 158 3.55 2.61 7.92
N LEU A 159 3.58 2.23 6.64
CA LEU A 159 4.81 1.71 5.99
C LEU A 159 5.88 2.80 5.85
N LEU A 160 5.50 4.04 5.56
CA LEU A 160 6.43 5.18 5.51
C LEU A 160 7.04 5.46 6.89
N GLU A 161 6.22 5.48 7.94
CA GLU A 161 6.66 5.67 9.33
C GLU A 161 7.60 4.55 9.81
N LEU A 162 7.47 3.35 9.26
CA LEU A 162 8.39 2.24 9.48
C LEU A 162 9.69 2.34 8.65
N GLY A 163 9.82 3.37 7.81
CA GLY A 163 11.00 3.59 6.98
C GLY A 163 11.08 2.68 5.74
N VAL A 164 9.97 2.09 5.31
CA VAL A 164 9.94 1.25 4.10
C VAL A 164 10.07 2.13 2.86
N PRO A 165 11.11 1.92 2.02
CA PRO A 165 11.31 2.76 0.85
C PRO A 165 10.39 2.36 -0.31
N LEU A 166 10.06 3.32 -1.18
CA LEU A 166 9.35 3.19 -2.45
C LEU A 166 7.89 2.69 -2.33
N ILE A 167 7.64 1.61 -1.59
CA ILE A 167 6.32 0.95 -1.47
C ILE A 167 5.20 1.91 -1.06
N PRO A 168 5.37 2.81 -0.05
CA PRO A 168 4.32 3.75 0.32
C PRO A 168 3.85 4.61 -0.86
N ARG A 169 4.78 5.07 -1.70
CA ARG A 169 4.43 5.86 -2.90
C ARG A 169 3.69 5.02 -3.94
N ILE A 170 4.14 3.79 -4.20
CA ILE A 170 3.43 2.90 -5.14
C ILE A 170 1.99 2.70 -4.69
N ILE A 171 1.76 2.46 -3.39
CA ILE A 171 0.42 2.22 -2.84
C ILE A 171 -0.49 3.45 -3.00
N THR A 172 0.01 4.66 -2.74
CA THR A 172 -0.81 5.87 -2.89
C THR A 172 -1.08 6.20 -4.35
N GLU A 173 -0.12 5.97 -5.26
CA GLU A 173 -0.33 6.16 -6.70
C GLU A 173 -1.35 5.16 -7.29
N MET A 174 -1.43 3.95 -6.74
CA MET A 174 -2.50 3.01 -7.12
C MET A 174 -3.88 3.58 -6.79
N ALA A 175 -4.07 4.12 -5.59
CA ALA A 175 -5.33 4.75 -5.19
C ALA A 175 -5.64 6.01 -6.03
N HIS A 176 -4.62 6.84 -6.28
CA HIS A 176 -4.74 8.01 -7.16
C HIS A 176 -5.23 7.61 -8.55
N SER A 177 -4.63 6.58 -9.15
CA SER A 177 -5.03 6.09 -10.47
C SER A 177 -6.47 5.55 -10.50
N GLU A 178 -6.94 4.92 -9.41
CA GLU A 178 -8.28 4.35 -9.33
C GLU A 178 -9.36 5.40 -9.02
N THR A 179 -9.05 6.41 -8.21
CA THR A 179 -10.04 7.30 -7.60
C THR A 179 -9.94 8.75 -8.05
N GLY A 180 -8.81 9.15 -8.63
CA GLY A 180 -8.50 10.55 -8.89
C GLY A 180 -8.15 11.36 -7.63
N ILE A 181 -7.97 10.70 -6.48
CA ILE A 181 -7.60 11.33 -5.20
C ILE A 181 -6.14 11.02 -4.90
N ASP A 182 -5.30 12.06 -4.88
CA ASP A 182 -3.87 11.97 -4.59
C ASP A 182 -3.60 12.35 -3.14
N ILE A 183 -3.26 11.37 -2.30
CA ILE A 183 -2.85 11.61 -0.90
C ILE A 183 -1.42 11.13 -0.74
N HIS A 184 -0.50 12.06 -0.48
CA HIS A 184 0.89 11.70 -0.22
C HIS A 184 1.01 10.92 1.11
N PRO A 185 1.78 9.80 1.18
CA PRO A 185 1.87 8.99 2.38
C PRO A 185 2.48 9.72 3.58
N GLY A 186 3.21 10.83 3.35
CA GLY A 186 3.75 11.70 4.41
C GLY A 186 2.77 12.70 5.00
N ALA A 187 1.56 12.85 4.45
CA ALA A 187 0.54 13.69 5.06
C ALA A 187 0.15 13.16 6.45
N GLN A 188 -0.22 14.05 7.37
CA GLN A 188 -0.66 13.69 8.71
C GLN A 188 -2.16 13.92 8.85
N ILE A 189 -2.93 12.85 8.75
CA ILE A 189 -4.39 12.89 8.74
C ILE A 189 -4.93 12.24 10.01
N GLY A 190 -5.69 13.00 10.80
CA GLY A 190 -6.33 12.52 12.03
C GLY A 190 -7.48 11.55 11.80
N SER A 191 -8.29 11.34 12.83
CA SER A 191 -9.51 10.53 12.78
C SER A 191 -10.69 11.34 12.22
N TYR A 192 -11.78 10.65 11.83
CA TYR A 192 -12.99 11.26 11.27
C TYR A 192 -12.75 12.06 9.98
N PHE A 193 -11.80 11.60 9.18
CA PHE A 193 -11.48 12.23 7.91
C PHE A 193 -12.33 11.66 6.77
N THR A 194 -12.88 12.52 5.96
CA THR A 194 -13.60 12.15 4.75
C THR A 194 -13.36 13.14 3.62
N ILE A 195 -13.58 12.69 2.39
CA ILE A 195 -13.56 13.49 1.17
C ILE A 195 -14.87 13.21 0.45
N ASP A 196 -15.62 14.23 0.13
CA ASP A 196 -16.83 14.09 -0.68
C ASP A 196 -16.47 14.11 -2.17
N HIS A 197 -16.90 13.07 -2.91
CA HIS A 197 -16.53 12.77 -4.30
C HIS A 197 -15.00 12.67 -4.52
N GLY A 198 -14.30 13.78 -4.53
CA GLY A 198 -12.85 13.89 -4.38
C GLY A 198 -12.03 13.86 -5.66
N THR A 199 -12.60 13.73 -6.85
CA THR A 199 -11.85 13.73 -8.11
C THR A 199 -11.00 15.01 -8.23
N GLY A 200 -9.67 14.85 -8.36
CA GLY A 200 -8.73 15.97 -8.45
C GLY A 200 -8.30 16.57 -7.11
N VAL A 201 -8.69 15.98 -5.98
CA VAL A 201 -8.16 16.36 -4.66
C VAL A 201 -6.70 15.93 -4.56
N VAL A 202 -5.83 16.84 -4.09
CA VAL A 202 -4.41 16.61 -3.84
C VAL A 202 -4.07 17.00 -2.40
N ILE A 203 -3.52 16.05 -1.64
CA ILE A 203 -3.05 16.28 -0.26
C ILE A 203 -1.54 15.98 -0.23
N GLY A 204 -0.73 17.04 -0.11
CA GLY A 204 0.72 16.98 -0.20
C GLY A 204 1.40 16.43 1.06
N ALA A 205 2.71 16.15 0.94
CA ALA A 205 3.52 15.54 1.99
C ALA A 205 3.56 16.31 3.32
N THR A 206 3.40 17.62 3.28
CA THR A 206 3.49 18.53 4.45
C THR A 206 2.12 18.93 5.01
N SER A 207 1.04 18.34 4.50
CA SER A 207 -0.32 18.59 5.00
C SER A 207 -0.52 17.99 6.39
N ILE A 208 -1.22 18.74 7.27
CA ILE A 208 -1.58 18.35 8.63
C ILE A 208 -3.07 18.56 8.82
#